data_00d4985233f7929bc92030ab8c4fe92b
#
_entry.id   00d4985233f7929bc92030ab8c4fe92b
#
_cell.length_a   1.000
_cell.length_b   1.000
_cell.length_c   1.000
_cell.angle_alpha   90.00
_cell.angle_beta   90.00
_cell.angle_gamma   90.00
#
_symmetry.space_group_name_H-M   'P 1'
#
loop_
_entity.id
_entity.type
_entity.pdbx_description
1 polymer ?
#
loop_
_entity_poly.entity_id
_entity_poly.type
_entity_poly.pdbx_seq_one_letter_code
_entity_poly.pdbx_strand_id
1 'polypeptide(L)'
;MKLAAKTTDELQKIHQEALEQYEDFKSLHLQLNMARGKPCAEQLDLALGVLEALHARSEFANSNGDDCRNYGVWNGLPEMRAIFSEMMDVPADQIILGNNSSLQMMFDCIAQGFTHGYSGCTPWAR
;
A
#
# COMPACT_ATOMS: atom_id res chain seq x y z
N MET A 1 -27.39 -7.56 -10.70
CA MET A 1 -28.73 -7.48 -11.30
C MET A 1 -28.58 -7.38 -12.83
N LYS A 2 -29.24 -8.24 -13.62
CA LYS A 2 -29.16 -8.17 -15.11
C LYS A 2 -30.28 -7.26 -15.62
N LEU A 3 -29.96 -6.01 -15.96
CA LEU A 3 -30.93 -5.01 -16.45
C LEU A 3 -31.55 -5.42 -17.79
N ALA A 4 -30.80 -6.09 -18.67
CA ALA A 4 -31.23 -6.51 -19.99
C ALA A 4 -32.42 -7.51 -19.99
N ALA A 5 -32.78 -8.11 -18.86
CA ALA A 5 -33.90 -9.04 -18.73
C ALA A 5 -35.18 -8.37 -18.19
N LYS A 6 -35.21 -7.04 -18.01
CA LYS A 6 -36.31 -6.30 -17.41
C LYS A 6 -37.18 -5.64 -18.48
N THR A 7 -38.44 -5.48 -18.15
CA THR A 7 -39.40 -4.73 -18.99
C THR A 7 -39.13 -3.22 -18.91
N THR A 8 -39.66 -2.46 -19.84
CA THR A 8 -39.54 -0.99 -19.85
C THR A 8 -40.09 -0.37 -18.57
N ASP A 9 -41.23 -0.84 -18.06
CA ASP A 9 -41.84 -0.31 -16.86
C ASP A 9 -41.00 -0.60 -15.61
N GLU A 10 -40.39 -1.79 -15.52
CA GLU A 10 -39.46 -2.13 -14.42
C GLU A 10 -38.19 -1.27 -14.49
N LEU A 11 -37.70 -0.98 -15.68
CA LEU A 11 -36.52 -0.11 -15.86
C LEU A 11 -36.84 1.33 -15.45
N GLN A 12 -38.02 1.84 -15.82
CA GLN A 12 -38.48 3.17 -15.43
C GLN A 12 -38.60 3.29 -13.89
N LYS A 13 -39.15 2.27 -13.24
CA LYS A 13 -39.26 2.25 -11.79
C LYS A 13 -37.90 2.26 -11.12
N ILE A 14 -36.97 1.42 -11.58
CA ILE A 14 -35.58 1.37 -11.06
C ILE A 14 -34.88 2.72 -11.28
N HIS A 15 -35.07 3.33 -12.45
CA HIS A 15 -34.51 4.65 -12.73
C HIS A 15 -35.03 5.71 -11.78
N GLN A 16 -36.33 5.74 -11.54
CA GLN A 16 -36.94 6.70 -10.63
C GLN A 16 -36.45 6.51 -9.18
N GLU A 17 -36.41 5.28 -8.69
CA GLU A 17 -35.87 4.95 -7.37
C GLU A 17 -34.40 5.37 -7.22
N ALA A 18 -33.58 5.13 -8.26
CA ALA A 18 -32.18 5.52 -8.26
C ALA A 18 -32.00 7.07 -8.31
N LEU A 19 -32.86 7.75 -9.03
CA LEU A 19 -32.86 9.22 -9.10
C LEU A 19 -33.22 9.84 -7.75
N GLU A 20 -34.22 9.32 -7.07
CA GLU A 20 -34.62 9.76 -5.74
C GLU A 20 -33.46 9.58 -4.74
N GLN A 21 -32.83 8.40 -4.70
CA GLN A 21 -31.66 8.13 -3.86
C GLN A 21 -30.50 9.08 -4.19
N TYR A 22 -30.26 9.38 -5.45
CA TYR A 22 -29.20 10.29 -5.87
C TYR A 22 -29.47 11.72 -5.35
N GLU A 23 -30.68 12.23 -5.51
CA GLU A 23 -31.03 13.58 -5.01
C GLU A 23 -31.01 13.64 -3.49
N ASP A 24 -31.40 12.57 -2.78
CA ASP A 24 -31.26 12.48 -1.33
C ASP A 24 -29.79 12.59 -0.90
N PHE A 25 -28.89 11.80 -1.52
CA PHE A 25 -27.46 11.89 -1.24
C PHE A 25 -26.90 13.27 -1.55
N LYS A 26 -27.32 13.87 -2.65
CA LYS A 26 -26.87 15.20 -3.06
C LYS A 26 -27.33 16.28 -2.06
N SER A 27 -28.51 16.13 -1.47
CA SER A 27 -29.04 17.03 -0.45
C SER A 27 -28.22 17.03 0.85
N LEU A 28 -27.44 15.98 1.12
CA LEU A 28 -26.57 15.90 2.29
C LEU A 28 -25.34 16.80 2.19
N HIS A 29 -25.07 17.41 1.04
CA HIS A 29 -23.92 18.31 0.80
C HIS A 29 -22.58 17.75 1.29
N LEU A 30 -22.36 16.44 1.13
CA LEU A 30 -21.16 15.76 1.61
C LEU A 30 -19.91 16.26 0.87
N GLN A 31 -18.87 16.59 1.63
CA GLN A 31 -17.56 16.99 1.10
C GLN A 31 -16.61 15.79 1.08
N LEU A 32 -16.94 14.79 0.25
CA LEU A 32 -16.15 13.56 0.14
C LEU A 32 -15.13 13.68 -0.98
N ASN A 33 -13.90 13.26 -0.69
CA ASN A 33 -12.83 13.18 -1.69
C ASN A 33 -12.40 11.72 -1.87
N MET A 34 -12.71 11.16 -3.03
CA MET A 34 -12.36 9.78 -3.39
C MET A 34 -11.13 9.70 -4.32
N ALA A 35 -10.46 10.82 -4.59
CA ALA A 35 -9.35 10.86 -5.54
C ALA A 35 -8.11 10.11 -5.04
N ARG A 36 -7.90 10.05 -3.72
CA ARG A 36 -6.80 9.31 -3.08
C ARG A 36 -7.23 8.79 -1.72
N GLY A 37 -6.89 7.53 -1.43
CA GLY A 37 -6.94 7.00 -0.07
C GLY A 37 -5.84 7.65 0.77
N LYS A 38 -6.23 8.47 1.76
CA LYS A 38 -5.31 9.06 2.73
C LYS A 38 -5.84 8.75 4.13
N PRO A 39 -4.97 8.38 5.08
CA PRO A 39 -5.37 8.27 6.47
C PRO A 39 -5.92 9.61 6.98
N CYS A 40 -6.95 9.58 7.82
CA CYS A 40 -7.43 10.76 8.52
C CYS A 40 -6.47 11.15 9.67
N ALA A 41 -6.67 12.33 10.26
CA ALA A 41 -5.79 12.83 11.31
C ALA A 41 -5.71 11.85 12.51
N GLU A 42 -6.86 11.34 12.93
CA GLU A 42 -6.96 10.40 14.06
C GLU A 42 -6.19 9.09 13.79
N GLN A 43 -6.15 8.62 12.54
CA GLN A 43 -5.35 7.46 12.15
C GLN A 43 -3.85 7.76 12.19
N LEU A 44 -3.44 8.97 11.79
CA LEU A 44 -2.04 9.40 11.83
C LEU A 44 -1.58 9.59 13.29
N ASP A 45 -2.45 10.09 14.16
CA ASP A 45 -2.17 10.29 15.59
C ASP A 45 -1.80 8.97 16.30
N LEU A 46 -2.33 7.83 15.85
CA LEU A 46 -1.96 6.51 16.37
C LEU A 46 -0.45 6.19 16.20
N ALA A 47 0.19 6.78 15.20
CA ALA A 47 1.59 6.55 14.89
C ALA A 47 2.55 7.61 15.50
N LEU A 48 2.04 8.64 16.19
CA LEU A 48 2.88 9.72 16.72
C LEU A 48 3.95 9.25 17.70
N GLY A 49 3.68 8.19 18.47
CA GLY A 49 4.67 7.61 19.39
C GLY A 49 5.94 7.11 18.70
N VAL A 50 5.90 6.85 17.38
CA VAL A 50 7.10 6.48 16.61
C VAL A 50 8.14 7.59 16.61
N LEU A 51 7.72 8.86 16.64
CA LEU A 51 8.62 10.02 16.65
C LEU A 51 9.42 10.13 17.97
N GLU A 52 8.89 9.57 19.04
CA GLU A 52 9.51 9.58 20.36
C GLU A 52 10.28 8.29 20.68
N ALA A 53 10.18 7.28 19.80
CA ALA A 53 10.81 5.97 20.01
C ALA A 53 12.34 6.05 19.97
N LEU A 54 12.91 7.00 19.22
CA LEU A 54 14.35 7.20 19.11
C LEU A 54 14.77 8.49 19.81
N HIS A 55 15.74 8.38 20.71
CA HIS A 55 16.33 9.50 21.43
C HIS A 55 17.83 9.24 21.64
N ALA A 56 18.56 10.21 22.18
CA ALA A 56 20.02 10.15 22.33
C ALA A 56 20.54 8.97 23.17
N ARG A 57 19.70 8.31 23.94
CA ARG A 57 20.04 7.15 24.77
C ARG A 57 19.48 5.83 24.21
N SER A 58 18.88 5.84 23.03
CA SER A 58 18.38 4.62 22.39
C SER A 58 19.54 3.70 22.03
N GLU A 59 19.31 2.40 22.07
CA GLU A 59 20.18 1.44 21.44
C GLU A 59 19.99 1.53 19.92
N PHE A 60 21.09 1.59 19.19
CA PHE A 60 21.08 1.75 17.74
C PHE A 60 21.61 0.50 17.01
N ALA A 61 21.89 -0.58 17.74
CA ALA A 61 22.28 -1.85 17.14
C ALA A 61 21.06 -2.70 16.81
N ASN A 62 21.09 -3.34 15.63
CA ASN A 62 20.11 -4.37 15.29
C ASN A 62 20.46 -5.70 15.98
N SER A 63 19.64 -6.74 15.81
CA SER A 63 19.85 -8.07 16.40
C SER A 63 21.14 -8.77 15.96
N ASN A 64 21.75 -8.34 14.87
CA ASN A 64 23.04 -8.84 14.39
C ASN A 64 24.23 -8.05 14.97
N GLY A 65 23.97 -6.96 15.70
CA GLY A 65 24.99 -6.07 16.24
C GLY A 65 25.44 -4.95 15.30
N ASP A 66 24.79 -4.77 14.15
CA ASP A 66 25.11 -3.68 13.22
C ASP A 66 24.57 -2.36 13.76
N ASP A 67 25.38 -1.30 13.72
CA ASP A 67 24.96 0.05 14.10
C ASP A 67 24.05 0.65 13.01
N CYS A 68 22.76 0.76 13.33
CA CYS A 68 21.73 1.24 12.40
C CYS A 68 21.90 2.71 11.96
N ARG A 69 22.82 3.45 12.56
CA ARG A 69 23.18 4.82 12.13
C ARG A 69 24.16 4.81 10.96
N ASN A 70 24.68 3.65 10.59
CA ASN A 70 25.61 3.47 9.48
C ASN A 70 24.94 2.77 8.29
N TYR A 71 25.59 2.77 7.15
CA TYR A 71 25.17 1.98 5.98
C TYR A 71 25.64 0.52 6.11
N GLY A 72 25.04 -0.38 5.31
CA GLY A 72 25.49 -1.77 5.20
C GLY A 72 24.36 -2.80 5.22
N VAL A 73 23.23 -2.50 5.83
CA VAL A 73 22.05 -3.39 5.89
C VAL A 73 21.13 -3.10 4.69
N TRP A 74 21.60 -3.41 3.50
CA TRP A 74 20.98 -3.05 2.21
C TRP A 74 19.61 -3.70 1.95
N ASN A 75 19.32 -4.82 2.57
CA ASN A 75 18.05 -5.56 2.42
C ASN A 75 17.03 -5.23 3.51
N GLY A 76 17.37 -4.31 4.41
CA GLY A 76 16.52 -3.90 5.53
C GLY A 76 16.84 -4.60 6.85
N LEU A 77 16.43 -3.98 7.94
CA LEU A 77 16.69 -4.47 9.30
C LEU A 77 16.07 -5.86 9.50
N PRO A 78 16.78 -6.80 10.14
CA PRO A 78 16.30 -8.16 10.35
C PRO A 78 14.99 -8.20 11.14
N GLU A 79 14.82 -7.32 12.13
CA GLU A 79 13.60 -7.21 12.93
C GLU A 79 12.40 -6.78 12.08
N MET A 80 12.59 -5.80 11.21
CA MET A 80 11.53 -5.33 10.33
C MET A 80 11.17 -6.38 9.28
N ARG A 81 12.16 -7.09 8.74
CA ARG A 81 11.92 -8.21 7.82
C ARG A 81 11.16 -9.35 8.50
N ALA A 82 11.43 -9.61 9.78
CA ALA A 82 10.69 -10.60 10.56
C ALA A 82 9.21 -10.21 10.73
N ILE A 83 8.92 -8.93 11.02
CA ILE A 83 7.54 -8.41 11.12
C ILE A 83 6.80 -8.60 9.79
N PHE A 84 7.41 -8.21 8.68
CA PHE A 84 6.78 -8.37 7.36
C PHE A 84 6.68 -9.83 6.92
N SER A 85 7.60 -10.70 7.35
CA SER A 85 7.52 -12.14 7.13
C SER A 85 6.24 -12.73 7.71
N GLU A 86 5.91 -12.36 8.95
CA GLU A 86 4.67 -12.78 9.61
C GLU A 86 3.43 -12.20 8.92
N MET A 87 3.46 -10.90 8.58
CA MET A 87 2.32 -10.22 7.95
C MET A 87 1.99 -10.74 6.55
N MET A 88 3.00 -11.12 5.78
CA MET A 88 2.88 -11.49 4.36
C MET A 88 2.90 -13.00 4.12
N ASP A 89 3.13 -13.79 5.16
CA ASP A 89 3.33 -15.24 5.06
C ASP A 89 4.44 -15.63 4.04
N VAL A 90 5.55 -14.88 4.09
CA VAL A 90 6.72 -15.04 3.21
C VAL A 90 7.98 -15.17 4.06
N PRO A 91 8.91 -16.09 3.78
CA PRO A 91 10.18 -16.20 4.51
C PRO A 91 10.96 -14.88 4.55
N ALA A 92 11.52 -14.53 5.71
CA ALA A 92 12.21 -13.26 5.92
C ALA A 92 13.43 -13.05 5.00
N ASP A 93 14.07 -14.12 4.52
CA ASP A 93 15.17 -14.10 3.56
C ASP A 93 14.72 -13.75 2.13
N GLN A 94 13.43 -13.85 1.85
CA GLN A 94 12.80 -13.43 0.58
C GLN A 94 12.25 -12.00 0.62
N ILE A 95 12.43 -11.28 1.73
CA ILE A 95 11.94 -9.92 1.90
C ILE A 95 13.10 -8.93 1.80
N ILE A 96 12.93 -7.94 0.94
CA ILE A 96 13.79 -6.76 0.83
C ILE A 96 12.95 -5.54 1.15
N LEU A 97 13.40 -4.74 2.12
CA LEU A 97 12.75 -3.48 2.49
C LEU A 97 13.37 -2.35 1.67
N GLY A 98 12.54 -1.62 1.00
CA GLY A 98 12.96 -0.47 0.21
C GLY A 98 12.56 0.86 0.85
N ASN A 99 12.55 1.89 0.05
CA ASN A 99 12.14 3.23 0.45
C ASN A 99 10.60 3.36 0.52
N ASN A 100 10.12 4.57 0.85
CA ASN A 100 8.69 4.89 0.94
C ASN A 100 8.00 5.14 -0.42
N SER A 101 8.71 5.00 -1.54
CA SER A 101 8.15 5.14 -2.89
C SER A 101 7.89 3.77 -3.52
N SER A 102 6.73 3.18 -3.25
CA SER A 102 6.33 1.90 -3.83
C SER A 102 6.26 1.93 -5.37
N LEU A 103 5.88 3.07 -5.95
CA LEU A 103 5.85 3.23 -7.41
C LEU A 103 7.26 3.14 -8.02
N GLN A 104 8.28 3.72 -7.37
CA GLN A 104 9.66 3.59 -7.82
C GLN A 104 10.12 2.14 -7.74
N MET A 105 9.84 1.46 -6.63
CA MET A 105 10.22 0.06 -6.46
C MET A 105 9.55 -0.85 -7.50
N MET A 106 8.26 -0.64 -7.79
CA MET A 106 7.57 -1.38 -8.84
C MET A 106 8.17 -1.11 -10.22
N PHE A 107 8.49 0.14 -10.53
CA PHE A 107 9.17 0.50 -11.78
C PHE A 107 10.52 -0.21 -11.90
N ASP A 108 11.34 -0.17 -10.85
CA ASP A 108 12.68 -0.79 -10.86
C ASP A 108 12.59 -2.31 -11.07
N CYS A 109 11.64 -2.98 -10.40
CA CYS A 109 11.41 -4.41 -10.60
C CYS A 109 11.00 -4.72 -12.06
N ILE A 110 10.04 -4.00 -12.61
CA ILE A 110 9.58 -4.21 -13.99
C ILE A 110 10.70 -3.88 -14.99
N ALA A 111 11.39 -2.75 -14.80
CA ALA A 111 12.49 -2.34 -15.67
C ALA A 111 13.63 -3.37 -15.66
N GLN A 112 13.98 -3.90 -14.49
CA GLN A 112 14.97 -4.97 -14.37
C GLN A 112 14.55 -6.21 -15.16
N GLY A 113 13.34 -6.70 -14.96
CA GLY A 113 12.82 -7.88 -15.68
C GLY A 113 12.77 -7.64 -17.19
N PHE A 114 12.39 -6.45 -17.62
CA PHE A 114 12.25 -6.09 -19.02
C PHE A 114 13.60 -5.97 -19.74
N THR A 115 14.58 -5.32 -19.14
CA THR A 115 15.87 -4.97 -19.77
C THR A 115 16.97 -6.01 -19.55
N HIS A 116 17.07 -6.57 -18.35
CA HIS A 116 18.17 -7.45 -17.94
C HIS A 116 17.70 -8.87 -17.62
N GLY A 117 16.44 -9.05 -17.31
CA GLY A 117 15.93 -10.31 -16.76
C GLY A 117 16.26 -10.49 -15.28
N TYR A 118 15.75 -11.54 -14.70
CA TYR A 118 16.10 -11.98 -13.35
C TYR A 118 17.05 -13.17 -13.43
N SER A 119 17.69 -13.54 -12.32
CA SER A 119 18.66 -14.62 -12.26
C SER A 119 18.15 -15.89 -12.97
N GLY A 120 18.87 -16.32 -14.00
CA GLY A 120 18.53 -17.49 -14.81
C GLY A 120 17.43 -17.29 -15.87
N CYS A 121 16.85 -16.07 -15.99
CA CYS A 121 15.80 -15.78 -16.95
C CYS A 121 16.26 -14.82 -18.05
N THR A 122 15.77 -15.05 -19.28
CA THR A 122 15.97 -14.10 -20.39
C THR A 122 15.16 -12.81 -20.14
N PRO A 123 15.70 -11.63 -20.52
CA PRO A 123 14.94 -10.39 -20.48
C PRO A 123 13.60 -10.49 -21.24
N TRP A 124 12.56 -9.88 -20.69
CA TRP A 124 11.21 -9.94 -21.30
C TRP A 124 11.11 -9.18 -22.63
N ALA A 125 12.05 -8.27 -22.91
CA ALA A 125 12.11 -7.52 -24.17
C ALA A 125 12.72 -8.30 -25.35
N ARG A 126 13.04 -9.59 -25.18
CA ARG A 126 13.67 -10.44 -26.23
C ARG A 126 12.72 -11.51 -26.73
#